data_4c6de3a63faa17b7da0ff8e90505f7a3
#
_entry.id   4c6de3a63faa17b7da0ff8e90505f7a3
#
_cell.length_a   1.000
_cell.length_b   1.000
_cell.length_c   1.000
_cell.angle_alpha   90.00
_cell.angle_beta   90.00
_cell.angle_gamma   90.00
#
_symmetry.space_group_name_H-M   'P 1'
#
loop_
_entity.id
_entity.type
_entity.pdbx_description
1 polymer ?
#
loop_
_entity_poly.entity_id
_entity_poly.type
_entity_poly.pdbx_seq_one_letter_code
_entity_poly.pdbx_strand_id
1 'polypeptide(L)'
;MSTDDPLLAALADAAQRKQRADHDIRLLLAYAREHTQPRPYRLADLAEAAGKSISGIRTAYSKADIDQAARLTGGPRGRHLLAVITSLLVNRQDPPARERHPAA
;
A
#
# COMPACT_ATOMS: atom_id res chain seq x y z
N MET A 1 -18.32 20.59 -11.84
CA MET A 1 -18.04 19.80 -12.96
C MET A 1 -18.94 18.63 -12.98
N SER A 2 -19.36 18.39 -14.07
CA SER A 2 -20.31 17.33 -14.18
C SER A 2 -19.64 15.98 -14.18
N THR A 3 -20.20 15.07 -13.45
CA THR A 3 -19.79 13.70 -13.52
C THR A 3 -20.72 12.90 -14.40
N ASP A 4 -21.47 13.62 -15.23
CA ASP A 4 -22.39 12.92 -16.10
C ASP A 4 -21.70 12.18 -17.22
N ASP A 5 -20.45 12.53 -17.51
CA ASP A 5 -19.72 11.83 -18.56
C ASP A 5 -19.17 10.54 -18.01
N PRO A 6 -19.70 9.39 -18.44
CA PRO A 6 -19.23 8.12 -17.88
C PRO A 6 -17.77 7.83 -18.20
N LEU A 7 -17.26 8.34 -19.30
CA LEU A 7 -15.86 8.11 -19.61
C LEU A 7 -14.96 8.87 -18.63
N LEU A 8 -15.28 10.13 -18.36
CA LEU A 8 -14.49 10.88 -17.39
C LEU A 8 -14.60 10.29 -16.00
N ALA A 9 -15.78 9.82 -15.64
CA ALA A 9 -15.96 9.18 -14.34
C ALA A 9 -15.09 7.92 -14.24
N ALA A 10 -15.07 7.12 -15.29
CA ALA A 10 -14.25 5.92 -15.30
C ALA A 10 -12.77 6.25 -15.20
N LEU A 11 -12.35 7.30 -15.90
CA LEU A 11 -10.95 7.73 -15.84
C LEU A 11 -10.58 8.19 -14.44
N ALA A 12 -11.45 8.95 -13.81
CA ALA A 12 -11.19 9.43 -12.45
C ALA A 12 -11.08 8.24 -11.47
N ASP A 13 -11.95 7.27 -11.64
CA ASP A 13 -11.90 6.09 -10.79
C ASP A 13 -10.61 5.31 -10.98
N ALA A 14 -10.20 5.14 -12.24
CA ALA A 14 -8.95 4.43 -12.53
C ALA A 14 -7.76 5.18 -11.93
N ALA A 15 -7.76 6.50 -12.01
CA ALA A 15 -6.67 7.29 -11.44
C ALA A 15 -6.61 7.13 -9.93
N GLN A 16 -7.75 7.08 -9.27
CA GLN A 16 -7.78 6.87 -7.84
C GLN A 16 -7.28 5.48 -7.45
N ARG A 17 -7.65 4.47 -8.23
CA ARG A 17 -7.17 3.12 -7.95
C ARG A 17 -5.66 3.05 -8.10
N LYS A 18 -5.11 3.74 -9.09
CA LYS A 18 -3.68 3.79 -9.27
C LYS A 18 -2.99 4.45 -8.08
N GLN A 19 -3.55 5.56 -7.60
CA GLN A 19 -2.97 6.25 -6.46
C GLN A 19 -3.00 5.39 -5.20
N ARG A 20 -4.08 4.66 -4.98
CA ARG A 20 -4.15 3.75 -3.85
C ARG A 20 -3.14 2.62 -3.98
N ALA A 21 -3.00 2.08 -5.17
CA ALA A 21 -2.03 1.01 -5.39
C ALA A 21 -0.61 1.52 -5.18
N ASP A 22 -0.30 2.73 -5.63
CA ASP A 22 1.01 3.32 -5.40
C ASP A 22 1.27 3.48 -3.90
N HIS A 23 0.27 3.92 -3.17
CA HIS A 23 0.40 4.06 -1.73
C HIS A 23 0.63 2.70 -1.05
N ASP A 24 -0.12 1.69 -1.47
CA ASP A 24 0.07 0.34 -0.95
C ASP A 24 1.48 -0.15 -1.20
N ILE A 25 2.00 0.09 -2.39
CA ILE A 25 3.35 -0.32 -2.73
C ILE A 25 4.36 0.34 -1.80
N ARG A 26 4.20 1.64 -1.56
CA ARG A 26 5.13 2.34 -0.66
C ARG A 26 5.11 1.77 0.74
N LEU A 27 3.92 1.48 1.27
CA LEU A 27 3.82 0.93 2.61
C LEU A 27 4.41 -0.47 2.70
N LEU A 28 4.14 -1.30 1.69
CA LEU A 28 4.66 -2.66 1.68
C LEU A 28 6.18 -2.65 1.57
N LEU A 29 6.73 -1.78 0.74
CA LEU A 29 8.18 -1.69 0.60
C LEU A 29 8.82 -1.17 1.89
N ALA A 30 8.22 -0.14 2.48
CA ALA A 30 8.75 0.40 3.73
C ALA A 30 8.76 -0.68 4.81
N TYR A 31 7.68 -1.42 4.93
CA TYR A 31 7.64 -2.49 5.92
C TYR A 31 8.69 -3.55 5.62
N ALA A 32 8.77 -3.99 4.37
CA ALA A 32 9.67 -5.09 4.02
C ALA A 32 11.14 -4.75 4.27
N ARG A 33 11.52 -3.48 4.12
CA ARG A 33 12.92 -3.10 4.30
C ARG A 33 13.23 -2.62 5.69
N GLU A 34 12.26 -1.97 6.36
CA GLU A 34 12.57 -1.29 7.60
C GLU A 34 12.04 -1.98 8.84
N HIS A 35 11.07 -2.88 8.68
CA HIS A 35 10.43 -3.48 9.85
C HIS A 35 10.52 -4.99 9.90
N THR A 36 11.42 -5.59 9.13
CA THR A 36 11.62 -7.03 9.15
C THR A 36 13.03 -7.39 9.58
N GLN A 37 13.64 -6.53 10.39
CA GLN A 37 14.95 -6.82 10.92
C GLN A 37 14.90 -8.08 11.78
N PRO A 38 16.00 -8.80 11.89
CA PRO A 38 17.32 -8.49 11.34
C PRO A 38 17.51 -8.93 9.89
N ARG A 39 16.50 -9.48 9.26
CA ARG A 39 16.63 -9.97 7.89
C ARG A 39 15.62 -9.28 6.99
N PRO A 40 15.92 -8.05 6.56
CA PRO A 40 15.00 -7.38 5.65
C PRO A 40 14.94 -8.12 4.32
N TYR A 41 13.80 -7.98 3.65
CA TYR A 41 13.64 -8.55 2.32
C TYR A 41 14.72 -8.02 1.40
N ARG A 42 15.16 -8.85 0.48
CA ARG A 42 16.21 -8.46 -0.44
C ARG A 42 15.68 -7.48 -1.47
N LEU A 43 16.53 -6.50 -1.77
CA LEU A 43 16.14 -5.48 -2.73
C LEU A 43 15.79 -6.07 -4.09
N ALA A 44 16.53 -7.09 -4.53
CA ALA A 44 16.26 -7.70 -5.82
C ALA A 44 14.88 -8.34 -5.88
N ASP A 45 14.48 -8.99 -4.79
CA ASP A 45 13.16 -9.62 -4.74
C ASP A 45 12.05 -8.58 -4.74
N LEU A 46 12.25 -7.49 -4.02
CA LEU A 46 11.26 -6.42 -3.98
C LEU A 46 11.17 -5.73 -5.31
N ALA A 47 12.32 -5.52 -5.97
CA ALA A 47 12.34 -4.88 -7.28
C ALA A 47 11.55 -5.69 -8.29
N GLU A 48 11.77 -6.98 -8.30
CA GLU A 48 11.05 -7.84 -9.23
C GLU A 48 9.55 -7.82 -8.94
N ALA A 49 9.18 -7.97 -7.68
CA ALA A 49 7.76 -8.00 -7.32
C ALA A 49 7.06 -6.68 -7.63
N ALA A 50 7.74 -5.56 -7.41
CA ALA A 50 7.14 -4.25 -7.62
C ALA A 50 7.26 -3.74 -9.04
N GLY A 51 8.01 -4.44 -9.89
CA GLY A 51 8.21 -3.95 -11.26
C GLY A 51 9.08 -2.72 -11.32
N LYS A 52 10.05 -2.61 -10.42
CA LYS A 52 10.93 -1.45 -10.34
C LYS A 52 12.37 -1.88 -10.39
N SER A 53 13.25 -0.92 -10.65
CA SER A 53 14.68 -1.17 -10.53
C SER A 53 15.08 -1.20 -9.05
N ILE A 54 16.26 -1.76 -8.76
CA ILE A 54 16.75 -1.77 -7.39
C ILE A 54 16.90 -0.35 -6.87
N SER A 55 17.45 0.55 -7.67
CA SER A 55 17.57 1.94 -7.23
C SER A 55 16.19 2.58 -7.06
N GLY A 56 15.21 2.17 -7.85
CA GLY A 56 13.85 2.65 -7.70
C GLY A 56 13.23 2.23 -6.38
N ILE A 57 13.58 1.03 -5.90
CA ILE A 57 13.11 0.60 -4.59
C ILE A 57 13.65 1.52 -3.49
N ARG A 58 14.92 1.89 -3.58
CA ARG A 58 15.53 2.69 -2.53
C ARG A 58 14.89 4.05 -2.39
N THR A 59 14.31 4.57 -3.44
CA THR A 59 13.69 5.89 -3.42
C THR A 59 12.17 5.82 -3.47
N ALA A 60 11.60 4.64 -3.39
CA ALA A 60 10.16 4.47 -3.59
C ALA A 60 9.34 4.84 -2.36
N TYR A 61 9.95 4.85 -1.19
CA TYR A 61 9.21 5.17 0.02
C TYR A 61 9.99 6.19 0.85
N SER A 62 9.28 6.88 1.71
CA SER A 62 9.84 7.96 2.52
C SER A 62 9.79 7.59 3.99
N LYS A 63 10.39 8.45 4.82
CA LYS A 63 10.30 8.26 6.24
C LYS A 63 8.85 8.25 6.72
N ALA A 64 8.00 9.06 6.11
CA ALA A 64 6.59 9.07 6.48
C ALA A 64 5.95 7.71 6.23
N ASP A 65 6.32 7.07 5.13
CA ASP A 65 5.81 5.73 4.84
C ASP A 65 6.32 4.72 5.86
N ILE A 66 7.58 4.83 6.26
CA ILE A 66 8.14 3.94 7.27
C ILE A 66 7.37 4.10 8.58
N ASP A 67 7.13 5.33 8.98
CA ASP A 67 6.42 5.60 10.23
C ASP A 67 4.99 5.12 10.17
N GLN A 68 4.34 5.31 9.04
CA GLN A 68 2.96 4.86 8.90
C GLN A 68 2.86 3.34 8.92
N ALA A 69 3.79 2.65 8.25
CA ALA A 69 3.81 1.20 8.28
C ALA A 69 3.98 0.70 9.71
N ALA A 70 4.84 1.35 10.48
CA ALA A 70 5.02 0.97 11.88
C ALA A 70 3.74 1.15 12.68
N ARG A 71 3.04 2.28 12.47
CA ARG A 71 1.80 2.52 13.18
C ARG A 71 0.73 1.50 12.84
N LEU A 72 0.62 1.15 11.56
CA LEU A 72 -0.42 0.23 11.12
C LEU A 72 -0.18 -1.20 11.58
N THR A 73 1.08 -1.58 11.76
CA THR A 73 1.41 -2.96 12.10
C THR A 73 1.84 -3.15 13.54
N GLY A 74 1.98 -2.07 14.28
CA GLY A 74 2.49 -2.16 15.64
C GLY A 74 3.98 -2.38 15.71
N GLY A 75 4.67 -2.23 14.60
CA GLY A 75 6.11 -2.36 14.56
C GLY A 75 6.56 -3.81 14.35
N PRO A 76 7.87 -4.04 14.41
CA PRO A 76 8.44 -5.35 14.07
C PRO A 76 8.38 -6.30 15.27
N ARG A 77 7.23 -6.81 15.57
CA ARG A 77 7.05 -7.60 16.76
C ARG A 77 6.70 -9.05 16.52
N GLY A 78 7.12 -9.60 15.43
CA GLY A 78 6.89 -11.01 15.20
C GLY A 78 5.46 -11.36 14.88
N ARG A 79 4.70 -10.43 14.38
CA ARG A 79 3.34 -10.73 13.95
C ARG A 79 3.36 -11.64 12.75
N HIS A 80 2.31 -12.43 12.63
CA HIS A 80 2.15 -13.26 11.47
C HIS A 80 2.09 -12.40 10.21
N LEU A 81 2.81 -12.81 9.18
CA LEU A 81 2.98 -11.98 8.00
C LEU A 81 1.65 -11.65 7.33
N LEU A 82 0.73 -12.61 7.25
CA LEU A 82 -0.57 -12.32 6.65
C LEU A 82 -1.34 -11.27 7.44
N ALA A 83 -1.24 -11.29 8.75
CA ALA A 83 -1.88 -10.28 9.57
C ALA A 83 -1.26 -8.91 9.33
N VAL A 84 0.06 -8.87 9.16
CA VAL A 84 0.75 -7.63 8.86
C VAL A 84 0.27 -7.06 7.53
N ILE A 85 0.21 -7.89 6.50
CA ILE A 85 -0.24 -7.46 5.20
C ILE A 85 -1.65 -6.91 5.28
N THR A 86 -2.52 -7.62 5.98
CA THR A 86 -3.89 -7.15 6.16
C THR A 86 -3.93 -5.79 6.82
N SER A 87 -3.12 -5.59 7.86
CA SER A 87 -3.08 -4.31 8.56
C SER A 87 -2.62 -3.18 7.66
N LEU A 88 -1.62 -3.46 6.81
CA LEU A 88 -1.11 -2.44 5.91
C LEU A 88 -2.13 -2.05 4.87
N LEU A 89 -2.87 -3.01 4.34
CA LEU A 89 -3.77 -2.76 3.23
C LEU A 89 -5.16 -2.34 3.65
N VAL A 90 -5.57 -2.67 4.86
CA VAL A 90 -6.89 -2.29 5.34
C VAL A 90 -7.07 -0.78 5.31
N ASN A 91 -6.00 -0.05 5.57
CA ASN A 91 -6.09 1.39 5.65
C ASN A 91 -6.48 2.05 4.33
N ARG A 92 -6.31 1.36 3.22
CA ARG A 92 -6.70 1.93 1.95
C ARG A 92 -8.16 1.69 1.62
N GLN A 93 -8.83 0.83 2.41
CA GLN A 93 -10.20 0.51 2.14
C GLN A 93 -11.07 1.68 2.43
N ASP A 94 -11.89 1.98 1.54
CA ASP A 94 -12.90 2.91 1.88
C ASP A 94 -13.89 2.20 2.70
N PRO A 95 -14.27 2.79 3.60
CA PRO A 95 -15.23 2.18 4.43
C PRO A 95 -16.35 1.64 3.62
N PRO A 96 -16.26 1.30 3.21
CA PRO A 96 -16.88 0.95 2.39
C PRO A 96 -17.92 0.90 2.29
N ALA A 97 -17.59 1.20 2.17
CA ALA A 97 -18.34 1.19 1.99
C ALA A 97 -19.07 0.25 1.84
N ARG A 98 -18.86 -0.26 1.99
CA ARG A 98 -19.28 -1.15 1.84
C ARG A 98 -20.17 -1.29 2.48
N GLU A 99 -20.15 -0.92 2.94
CA GLU A 99 -20.70 -0.83 3.25
C GLU A 99 -21.60 -0.48 2.92
N ARG A 100 -21.84 -0.43 2.49
CA ARG A 100 -22.43 -0.06 2.00
C ARG A 100 -23.32 -0.54 1.69
N HIS A 101 -23.48 -1.24 2.03
CA HIS A 101 -24.14 -1.61 1.80
C HIS A 101 -24.97 -1.77 1.76
N PRO A 102 -25.19 -1.99 1.70
CA PRO A 102 -25.89 -2.28 1.45
C PRO A 102 -26.80 -2.25 1.41
N ALA A 103 -27.00 -2.32 1.37
CA ALA A 103 -27.68 -2.29 1.24
C ALA A 103 -28.51 -2.18 1.26
N ALA A 104 -28.65 -2.28 1.20
CA ALA A 104 -29.29 -2.17 1.10
C ALA A 104 -29.83 -2.01 0.98
#